data_368e8d4cedfb6b4b26d651e4af35823f
#
_entry.id   368e8d4cedfb6b4b26d651e4af35823f
#
_cell.length_a   1.000
_cell.length_b   1.000
_cell.length_c   1.000
_cell.angle_alpha   90.00
_cell.angle_beta   90.00
_cell.angle_gamma   90.00
#
_symmetry.space_group_name_H-M   'P 1'
#
loop_
_entity.id
_entity.type
_entity.pdbx_description
1 polymer ?
#
loop_
_entity_poly.entity_id
_entity_poly.type
_entity_poly.pdbx_seq_one_letter_code
_entity_poly.pdbx_strand_id
1 'polypeptide(L)'
;MAKNDFKPFATGAGANVMSQADWEALPALLSGFTAGKASSAQVNKAIRQAAFIAAALAQYTANKSGLDVLDDGDVSGFIAKMTTALGKDFQGLDATLTALAGLATGANKLPYFTGEDTAAQTDLTSVGRDIIGKSTIADILTYLGFVGSLTSPGYAVIPLGTKKLVIQWGSVTVPTAGSASATYQLALNAGLAQFCTPVDVSSINNYRVGVATSTNTSITLASTNTQSVTGVMWLSIGTIN
;
A
#
# COMPACT_ATOMS: atom_id res chain seq x y z
N MET A 1 -22.49 8.50 -31.11
CA MET A 1 -21.14 9.04 -31.38
C MET A 1 -21.37 10.53 -31.68
N ALA A 2 -20.59 11.41 -31.08
CA ALA A 2 -20.71 12.84 -31.32
C ALA A 2 -20.40 13.17 -32.76
N LYS A 3 -21.11 14.17 -33.29
CA LYS A 3 -21.03 14.61 -34.71
C LYS A 3 -19.74 15.42 -34.89
N ASN A 4 -19.12 15.26 -36.06
CA ASN A 4 -18.03 16.12 -36.52
C ASN A 4 -18.33 16.61 -37.93
N ASP A 5 -18.47 17.93 -38.10
CA ASP A 5 -18.75 18.56 -39.38
C ASP A 5 -17.47 18.79 -40.21
N PHE A 6 -16.32 18.88 -39.59
CA PHE A 6 -15.03 19.02 -40.28
C PHE A 6 -14.66 17.75 -41.00
N LYS A 7 -14.53 17.82 -42.32
CA LYS A 7 -14.20 16.66 -43.16
C LYS A 7 -12.88 16.88 -43.86
N PRO A 8 -12.05 15.82 -44.00
CA PRO A 8 -10.82 15.93 -44.78
C PRO A 8 -11.14 16.14 -46.28
N PHE A 9 -10.38 17.01 -46.91
CA PHE A 9 -10.57 17.36 -48.33
C PHE A 9 -9.62 16.60 -49.21
N ALA A 10 -10.08 16.17 -50.41
CA ALA A 10 -9.28 15.56 -51.49
C ALA A 10 -8.46 14.32 -51.00
N THR A 11 -9.11 13.40 -50.24
CA THR A 11 -8.46 12.20 -49.74
C THR A 11 -8.67 10.94 -50.57
N GLY A 12 -9.50 10.98 -51.64
CA GLY A 12 -9.75 9.85 -52.51
C GLY A 12 -8.50 9.41 -53.30
N ALA A 13 -8.40 8.12 -53.62
CA ALA A 13 -7.23 7.53 -54.30
C ALA A 13 -6.90 8.20 -55.65
N GLY A 14 -7.89 8.77 -56.38
CA GLY A 14 -7.71 9.49 -57.60
C GLY A 14 -7.77 11.02 -57.50
N ALA A 15 -7.66 11.57 -56.27
CA ALA A 15 -7.78 13.01 -56.06
C ALA A 15 -6.68 13.78 -56.83
N ASN A 16 -7.11 14.87 -57.49
CA ASN A 16 -6.16 15.75 -58.23
C ASN A 16 -5.39 16.61 -57.20
N VAL A 17 -4.33 16.03 -56.66
CA VAL A 17 -3.45 16.65 -55.67
C VAL A 17 -1.99 16.48 -56.08
N MET A 18 -1.20 17.53 -55.97
CA MET A 18 0.23 17.53 -56.27
C MET A 18 0.96 16.50 -55.42
N SER A 19 1.98 15.83 -56.02
CA SER A 19 2.83 14.89 -55.28
C SER A 19 3.56 15.58 -54.15
N GLN A 20 4.04 14.81 -53.16
CA GLN A 20 4.79 15.37 -52.03
C GLN A 20 6.14 15.95 -52.51
N ALA A 21 6.82 15.27 -53.40
CA ALA A 21 8.10 15.73 -53.94
C ALA A 21 7.96 17.06 -54.74
N ASP A 22 6.95 17.15 -55.61
CA ASP A 22 6.69 18.38 -56.36
C ASP A 22 6.26 19.52 -55.44
N TRP A 23 5.52 19.23 -54.38
CA TRP A 23 5.11 20.21 -53.40
C TRP A 23 6.30 20.79 -52.61
N GLU A 24 7.23 19.97 -52.20
CA GLU A 24 8.46 20.37 -51.48
C GLU A 24 9.40 21.18 -52.39
N ALA A 25 9.41 20.90 -53.68
CA ALA A 25 10.21 21.63 -54.69
C ALA A 25 9.53 22.92 -55.15
N LEU A 26 8.29 23.20 -54.77
CA LEU A 26 7.52 24.33 -55.27
C LEU A 26 8.02 25.65 -54.64
N PRO A 27 8.50 26.64 -55.44
CA PRO A 27 8.94 27.93 -54.92
C PRO A 27 7.84 28.68 -54.12
N ALA A 28 6.57 28.50 -54.52
CA ALA A 28 5.43 29.08 -53.81
C ALA A 28 5.25 28.57 -52.38
N LEU A 29 5.90 27.49 -51.99
CA LEU A 29 5.88 27.02 -50.59
C LEU A 29 6.52 28.04 -49.63
N LEU A 30 7.51 28.79 -50.10
CA LEU A 30 8.19 29.84 -49.35
C LEU A 30 7.55 31.22 -49.57
N SER A 31 7.23 31.55 -50.85
CA SER A 31 6.79 32.88 -51.25
C SER A 31 5.26 33.06 -51.26
N GLY A 32 4.47 31.99 -51.14
CA GLY A 32 3.07 31.99 -51.51
C GLY A 32 2.84 32.12 -53.03
N PHE A 33 1.59 32.12 -53.47
CA PHE A 33 1.23 32.36 -54.87
C PHE A 33 1.24 33.87 -55.11
N THR A 34 2.29 34.37 -55.77
CA THR A 34 2.51 35.83 -55.90
C THR A 34 1.87 36.42 -57.16
N ALA A 35 1.81 35.70 -58.27
CA ALA A 35 1.15 36.14 -59.51
C ALA A 35 0.83 34.95 -60.42
N GLY A 36 -0.10 35.12 -61.32
CA GLY A 36 -0.50 34.10 -62.31
C GLY A 36 -1.57 33.15 -61.82
N LYS A 37 -1.69 31.97 -62.47
CA LYS A 37 -2.65 30.91 -62.12
C LYS A 37 -1.98 29.79 -61.37
N ALA A 38 -2.39 29.54 -60.14
CA ALA A 38 -2.04 28.29 -59.44
C ALA A 38 -2.82 27.14 -60.08
N SER A 39 -2.18 25.98 -60.22
CA SER A 39 -2.88 24.79 -60.72
C SER A 39 -3.81 24.25 -59.63
N SER A 40 -4.93 23.64 -60.05
CA SER A 40 -5.87 23.02 -59.11
C SER A 40 -5.20 21.97 -58.19
N ALA A 41 -4.19 21.25 -58.72
CA ALA A 41 -3.45 20.28 -57.94
C ALA A 41 -2.62 20.92 -56.81
N GLN A 42 -2.06 22.11 -57.01
CA GLN A 42 -1.34 22.90 -56.01
C GLN A 42 -2.26 23.40 -54.91
N VAL A 43 -3.42 24.00 -55.31
CA VAL A 43 -4.44 24.52 -54.39
C VAL A 43 -5.02 23.36 -53.57
N ASN A 44 -5.36 22.26 -54.24
CA ASN A 44 -5.89 21.09 -53.56
C ASN A 44 -4.90 20.52 -52.53
N LYS A 45 -3.57 20.58 -52.79
CA LYS A 45 -2.55 20.15 -51.84
C LYS A 45 -2.55 20.98 -50.55
N ALA A 46 -2.57 22.29 -50.71
CA ALA A 46 -2.62 23.22 -49.56
C ALA A 46 -3.87 23.02 -48.73
N ILE A 47 -5.06 22.98 -49.36
CA ILE A 47 -6.33 22.78 -48.70
C ILE A 47 -6.39 21.42 -48.02
N ARG A 48 -5.90 20.36 -48.68
CA ARG A 48 -5.87 18.99 -48.10
C ARG A 48 -5.07 18.95 -46.81
N GLN A 49 -3.89 19.56 -46.76
CA GLN A 49 -3.06 19.56 -45.57
C GLN A 49 -3.76 20.27 -44.41
N ALA A 50 -4.36 21.45 -44.65
CA ALA A 50 -5.11 22.19 -43.63
C ALA A 50 -6.36 21.42 -43.17
N ALA A 51 -7.18 20.95 -44.11
CA ALA A 51 -8.40 20.22 -43.84
C ALA A 51 -8.17 18.88 -43.12
N PHE A 52 -7.08 18.20 -43.44
CA PHE A 52 -6.72 16.93 -42.79
C PHE A 52 -6.50 17.15 -41.29
N ILE A 53 -5.68 18.12 -40.93
CA ILE A 53 -5.36 18.41 -39.52
C ILE A 53 -6.63 18.92 -38.80
N ALA A 54 -7.39 19.82 -39.42
CA ALA A 54 -8.65 20.33 -38.85
C ALA A 54 -9.66 19.18 -38.58
N ALA A 55 -9.84 18.29 -39.57
CA ALA A 55 -10.76 17.16 -39.43
C ALA A 55 -10.29 16.16 -38.34
N ALA A 56 -8.97 15.87 -38.27
CA ALA A 56 -8.41 15.00 -37.25
C ALA A 56 -8.58 15.57 -35.83
N LEU A 57 -8.28 16.87 -35.64
CA LEU A 57 -8.44 17.55 -34.36
C LEU A 57 -9.90 17.63 -33.93
N ALA A 58 -10.79 17.96 -34.86
CA ALA A 58 -12.22 17.99 -34.61
C ALA A 58 -12.77 16.58 -34.24
N GLN A 59 -12.32 15.55 -34.94
CA GLN A 59 -12.71 14.16 -34.63
C GLN A 59 -12.22 13.72 -33.27
N TYR A 60 -10.96 14.00 -32.93
CA TYR A 60 -10.40 13.74 -31.61
C TYR A 60 -11.24 14.44 -30.52
N THR A 61 -11.52 15.74 -30.72
CA THR A 61 -12.32 16.54 -29.79
C THR A 61 -13.71 15.94 -29.61
N ALA A 62 -14.42 15.61 -30.68
CA ALA A 62 -15.75 15.00 -30.65
C ALA A 62 -15.74 13.66 -29.90
N ASN A 63 -14.78 12.78 -30.22
CA ASN A 63 -14.66 11.44 -29.61
C ASN A 63 -14.38 11.51 -28.11
N LYS A 64 -13.49 12.39 -27.68
CA LYS A 64 -13.05 12.48 -26.30
C LYS A 64 -13.96 13.32 -25.42
N SER A 65 -14.47 14.45 -25.93
CA SER A 65 -15.42 15.28 -25.17
C SER A 65 -16.81 14.66 -25.10
N GLY A 66 -17.19 13.86 -26.10
CA GLY A 66 -18.57 13.37 -26.29
C GLY A 66 -19.53 14.42 -26.82
N LEU A 67 -19.03 15.60 -27.20
CA LEU A 67 -19.84 16.75 -27.69
C LEU A 67 -19.68 16.92 -29.20
N ASP A 68 -20.75 17.38 -29.88
CA ASP A 68 -20.71 17.66 -31.30
C ASP A 68 -19.75 18.82 -31.61
N VAL A 69 -18.93 18.64 -32.65
CA VAL A 69 -18.05 19.68 -33.22
C VAL A 69 -18.64 20.14 -34.54
N LEU A 70 -19.24 21.29 -34.52
CA LEU A 70 -19.98 21.89 -35.66
C LEU A 70 -19.09 22.92 -36.38
N ASP A 71 -19.35 23.10 -37.69
CA ASP A 71 -18.77 24.17 -38.50
C ASP A 71 -19.67 25.39 -38.45
N ASP A 72 -19.75 25.99 -37.28
CA ASP A 72 -20.66 27.13 -36.97
C ASP A 72 -19.90 28.44 -36.68
N GLY A 73 -18.56 28.42 -36.77
CA GLY A 73 -17.72 29.59 -36.51
C GLY A 73 -17.53 29.88 -35.02
N ASP A 74 -18.09 29.08 -34.08
CA ASP A 74 -17.87 29.24 -32.65
C ASP A 74 -16.51 28.70 -32.20
N VAL A 75 -15.47 29.50 -32.33
CA VAL A 75 -14.11 29.18 -31.91
C VAL A 75 -14.01 28.96 -30.40
N SER A 76 -14.75 29.78 -29.62
CA SER A 76 -14.72 29.66 -28.16
C SER A 76 -15.33 28.33 -27.67
N GLY A 77 -16.46 27.94 -28.26
CA GLY A 77 -17.09 26.66 -28.01
C GLY A 77 -16.21 25.48 -28.42
N PHE A 78 -15.50 25.58 -29.56
CA PHE A 78 -14.53 24.55 -29.96
C PHE A 78 -13.37 24.41 -28.94
N ILE A 79 -12.80 25.53 -28.49
CA ILE A 79 -11.73 25.54 -27.49
C ILE A 79 -12.21 24.87 -26.18
N ALA A 80 -13.43 25.19 -25.71
CA ALA A 80 -13.97 24.58 -24.49
C ALA A 80 -14.14 23.06 -24.63
N LYS A 81 -14.66 22.60 -25.81
CA LYS A 81 -14.76 21.16 -26.12
C LYS A 81 -13.40 20.48 -26.20
N MET A 82 -12.41 21.15 -26.81
CA MET A 82 -11.02 20.65 -26.90
C MET A 82 -10.37 20.55 -25.50
N THR A 83 -10.56 21.53 -24.63
CA THR A 83 -10.10 21.48 -23.25
C THR A 83 -10.70 20.29 -22.52
N THR A 84 -12.00 20.05 -22.69
CA THR A 84 -12.66 18.86 -22.13
C THR A 84 -12.08 17.55 -22.69
N ALA A 85 -11.81 17.50 -23.98
CA ALA A 85 -11.23 16.32 -24.63
C ALA A 85 -9.82 16.02 -24.14
N LEU A 86 -8.96 17.04 -24.06
CA LEU A 86 -7.60 16.92 -23.55
C LEU A 86 -7.57 16.49 -22.08
N GLY A 87 -8.49 16.99 -21.25
CA GLY A 87 -8.61 16.58 -19.85
C GLY A 87 -8.99 15.10 -19.63
N LYS A 88 -9.39 14.37 -20.70
CA LYS A 88 -9.60 12.92 -20.63
C LYS A 88 -8.31 12.11 -20.80
N ASP A 89 -7.33 12.65 -21.51
CA ASP A 89 -6.08 11.97 -21.80
C ASP A 89 -4.90 12.55 -21.01
N PHE A 90 -5.01 13.79 -20.54
CA PHE A 90 -3.97 14.47 -19.78
C PHE A 90 -4.53 14.94 -18.44
N GLN A 91 -3.80 14.67 -17.39
CA GLN A 91 -4.13 15.20 -16.08
C GLN A 91 -3.88 16.71 -16.06
N GLY A 92 -4.83 17.48 -15.51
CA GLY A 92 -4.62 18.89 -15.27
C GLY A 92 -3.42 19.11 -14.34
N LEU A 93 -2.72 20.21 -14.50
CA LEU A 93 -1.64 20.58 -13.58
C LEU A 93 -2.24 20.79 -12.19
N ASP A 94 -1.86 19.94 -11.25
CA ASP A 94 -2.29 19.94 -9.86
C ASP A 94 -1.09 20.22 -8.95
N ALA A 95 -1.27 21.07 -7.96
CA ALA A 95 -0.17 21.48 -7.08
C ALA A 95 0.33 20.31 -6.22
N THR A 96 -0.58 19.45 -5.75
CA THR A 96 -0.23 18.23 -5.00
C THR A 96 0.62 17.27 -5.84
N LEU A 97 0.21 17.04 -7.10
CA LEU A 97 0.98 16.18 -8.01
C LEU A 97 2.31 16.79 -8.39
N THR A 98 2.36 18.11 -8.56
CA THR A 98 3.60 18.85 -8.81
C THR A 98 4.57 18.70 -7.63
N ALA A 99 4.08 18.79 -6.39
CA ALA A 99 4.87 18.57 -5.18
C ALA A 99 5.43 17.15 -5.13
N LEU A 100 4.63 16.14 -5.44
CA LEU A 100 5.08 14.73 -5.51
C LEU A 100 6.08 14.50 -6.64
N ALA A 101 5.85 15.06 -7.82
CA ALA A 101 6.76 14.95 -8.96
C ALA A 101 8.10 15.65 -8.73
N GLY A 102 8.15 16.67 -7.88
CA GLY A 102 9.35 17.38 -7.48
C GLY A 102 10.25 16.62 -6.50
N LEU A 103 9.78 15.51 -5.93
CA LEU A 103 10.60 14.71 -5.02
C LEU A 103 11.69 13.94 -5.79
N ALA A 104 12.89 13.88 -5.21
CA ALA A 104 13.98 13.09 -5.75
C ALA A 104 13.67 11.59 -5.58
N THR A 105 13.23 10.94 -6.65
CA THR A 105 12.88 9.52 -6.64
C THR A 105 14.10 8.64 -6.36
N GLY A 106 13.90 7.51 -5.70
CA GLY A 106 14.97 6.54 -5.41
C GLY A 106 14.41 5.29 -4.74
N ALA A 107 15.24 4.25 -4.70
CA ALA A 107 14.88 3.01 -4.00
C ALA A 107 14.70 3.29 -2.50
N ASN A 108 13.71 2.63 -1.90
CA ASN A 108 13.43 2.71 -0.47
C ASN A 108 13.08 4.13 0.03
N LYS A 109 12.40 4.93 -0.78
CA LYS A 109 11.84 6.21 -0.38
C LYS A 109 10.32 6.10 -0.22
N LEU A 110 9.79 6.70 0.84
CA LEU A 110 8.37 6.82 1.12
C LEU A 110 7.99 8.30 1.07
N PRO A 111 7.19 8.74 0.08
CA PRO A 111 6.67 10.10 0.04
C PRO A 111 5.56 10.27 1.09
N TYR A 112 5.45 11.46 1.64
CA TYR A 112 4.36 11.86 2.53
C TYR A 112 4.07 13.35 2.39
N PHE A 113 2.84 13.76 2.73
CA PHE A 113 2.44 15.15 2.70
C PHE A 113 2.87 15.87 3.98
N THR A 114 3.39 17.08 3.84
CA THR A 114 3.80 17.94 4.94
C THR A 114 2.84 19.10 5.19
N GLY A 115 1.88 19.29 4.29
CA GLY A 115 0.83 20.30 4.30
C GLY A 115 0.04 20.26 3.00
N GLU A 116 -0.85 21.24 2.79
CA GLU A 116 -1.56 21.42 1.53
C GLU A 116 -0.55 21.66 0.42
N ASP A 117 -0.66 20.92 -0.68
CA ASP A 117 0.19 21.03 -1.87
C ASP A 117 1.71 20.94 -1.60
N THR A 118 2.09 20.33 -0.50
CA THR A 118 3.49 20.14 -0.14
C THR A 118 3.78 18.68 0.22
N ALA A 119 4.92 18.17 -0.24
CA ALA A 119 5.32 16.80 -0.01
C ALA A 119 6.81 16.72 0.35
N ALA A 120 7.15 15.74 1.16
CA ALA A 120 8.52 15.34 1.48
C ALA A 120 8.66 13.82 1.34
N GLN A 121 9.86 13.32 1.53
CA GLN A 121 10.11 11.89 1.54
C GLN A 121 11.03 11.51 2.70
N THR A 122 10.86 10.29 3.17
CA THR A 122 11.73 9.66 4.17
C THR A 122 12.22 8.32 3.68
N ASP A 123 13.22 7.77 4.35
CA ASP A 123 13.68 6.42 4.04
C ASP A 123 12.67 5.37 4.53
N LEU A 124 12.27 4.47 3.65
CA LEU A 124 11.51 3.29 4.00
C LEU A 124 12.48 2.16 4.35
N THR A 125 12.72 1.97 5.64
CA THR A 125 13.63 0.93 6.15
C THR A 125 13.13 -0.48 5.82
N SER A 126 14.00 -1.50 5.93
CA SER A 126 13.59 -2.90 5.79
C SER A 126 12.48 -3.28 6.79
N VAL A 127 12.64 -2.86 8.06
CA VAL A 127 11.61 -3.07 9.10
C VAL A 127 10.27 -2.42 8.72
N GLY A 128 10.31 -1.19 8.19
CA GLY A 128 9.10 -0.52 7.71
C GLY A 128 8.39 -1.30 6.59
N ARG A 129 9.15 -1.80 5.60
CA ARG A 129 8.59 -2.64 4.53
C ARG A 129 8.04 -3.96 5.05
N ASP A 130 8.75 -4.60 5.99
CA ASP A 130 8.30 -5.86 6.57
C ASP A 130 6.99 -5.69 7.32
N ILE A 131 6.82 -4.60 8.08
CA ILE A 131 5.56 -4.29 8.78
C ILE A 131 4.42 -4.00 7.79
N ILE A 132 4.65 -3.12 6.82
CA ILE A 132 3.66 -2.76 5.78
C ILE A 132 3.26 -3.98 4.94
N GLY A 133 4.20 -4.90 4.71
CA GLY A 133 3.98 -6.11 3.94
C GLY A 133 3.22 -7.23 4.68
N LYS A 134 2.87 -7.07 5.97
CA LYS A 134 2.11 -8.08 6.70
C LYS A 134 0.62 -8.04 6.33
N SER A 135 0.04 -9.21 6.16
CA SER A 135 -1.36 -9.33 5.75
C SER A 135 -2.35 -9.23 6.91
N THR A 136 -1.91 -9.51 8.15
CA THR A 136 -2.78 -9.52 9.34
C THR A 136 -2.10 -8.87 10.54
N ILE A 137 -2.91 -8.44 11.52
CA ILE A 137 -2.41 -7.96 12.81
C ILE A 137 -1.61 -9.07 13.54
N ALA A 138 -2.03 -10.32 13.43
CA ALA A 138 -1.33 -11.46 14.02
C ALA A 138 0.09 -11.62 13.44
N ASP A 139 0.25 -11.42 12.13
CA ASP A 139 1.57 -11.46 11.49
C ASP A 139 2.48 -10.33 11.97
N ILE A 140 1.91 -9.13 12.20
CA ILE A 140 2.66 -8.00 12.77
C ILE A 140 3.11 -8.32 14.20
N LEU A 141 2.22 -8.84 15.05
CA LEU A 141 2.55 -9.22 16.43
C LEU A 141 3.65 -10.30 16.46
N THR A 142 3.54 -11.30 15.59
CA THR A 142 4.56 -12.35 15.45
C THR A 142 5.91 -11.76 14.99
N TYR A 143 5.89 -10.86 14.01
CA TYR A 143 7.10 -10.18 13.54
C TYR A 143 7.76 -9.35 14.65
N LEU A 144 6.97 -8.70 15.49
CA LEU A 144 7.45 -7.96 16.66
C LEU A 144 7.90 -8.88 17.81
N GLY A 145 7.71 -10.20 17.68
CA GLY A 145 8.18 -11.18 18.65
C GLY A 145 7.19 -11.52 19.77
N PHE A 146 5.92 -11.06 19.68
CA PHE A 146 4.86 -11.52 20.56
C PHE A 146 4.41 -12.92 20.15
N VAL A 147 4.63 -13.88 21.01
CA VAL A 147 4.22 -15.28 20.77
C VAL A 147 3.68 -15.87 22.05
N GLY A 148 2.84 -16.88 21.94
CA GLY A 148 2.27 -17.53 23.12
C GLY A 148 1.36 -18.70 22.77
N SER A 149 0.98 -19.42 23.82
CA SER A 149 -0.04 -20.47 23.78
C SER A 149 -0.99 -20.30 24.97
N LEU A 150 -2.27 -20.12 24.71
CA LEU A 150 -3.30 -19.93 25.74
C LEU A 150 -3.86 -21.26 26.29
N THR A 151 -3.18 -22.36 26.06
CA THR A 151 -3.49 -23.66 26.66
C THR A 151 -3.13 -23.71 28.15
N SER A 152 -3.41 -24.79 28.82
CA SER A 152 -2.93 -25.07 30.17
C SER A 152 -2.21 -26.45 30.17
N PRO A 153 -0.88 -26.51 30.38
CA PRO A 153 0.01 -25.38 30.61
C PRO A 153 0.18 -24.48 29.37
N GLY A 154 0.43 -23.19 29.62
CA GLY A 154 0.58 -22.19 28.58
C GLY A 154 1.65 -21.16 28.89
N TYR A 155 1.84 -20.23 27.93
CA TYR A 155 2.83 -19.16 28.06
C TYR A 155 2.50 -17.97 27.18
N ALA A 156 3.07 -16.82 27.53
CA ALA A 156 3.12 -15.61 26.69
C ALA A 156 4.54 -15.03 26.72
N VAL A 157 5.01 -14.57 25.58
CA VAL A 157 6.32 -13.91 25.41
C VAL A 157 6.07 -12.46 24.98
N ILE A 158 6.68 -11.54 25.71
CA ILE A 158 6.61 -10.10 25.46
C ILE A 158 8.04 -9.60 25.19
N PRO A 159 8.33 -9.12 23.98
CA PRO A 159 9.66 -8.58 23.66
C PRO A 159 9.91 -7.26 24.40
N LEU A 160 11.05 -7.15 25.08
CA LEU A 160 11.47 -5.97 25.81
C LEU A 160 12.94 -5.63 25.46
N GLY A 161 13.13 -4.99 24.35
CA GLY A 161 14.46 -4.64 23.85
C GLY A 161 15.25 -5.89 23.44
N THR A 162 16.40 -6.11 24.08
CA THR A 162 17.27 -7.28 23.80
C THR A 162 16.87 -8.55 24.51
N LYS A 163 15.93 -8.46 25.46
CA LYS A 163 15.40 -9.60 26.23
C LYS A 163 13.91 -9.70 26.03
N LYS A 164 13.35 -10.86 26.35
CA LYS A 164 11.92 -11.12 26.30
C LYS A 164 11.43 -11.50 27.69
N LEU A 165 10.33 -10.90 28.10
CA LEU A 165 9.60 -11.32 29.29
C LEU A 165 8.76 -12.55 28.93
N VAL A 166 8.82 -13.57 29.75
CA VAL A 166 7.99 -14.78 29.62
C VAL A 166 7.13 -14.91 30.85
N ILE A 167 5.84 -15.08 30.59
CA ILE A 167 4.84 -15.43 31.61
C ILE A 167 4.35 -16.83 31.28
N GLN A 168 4.47 -17.76 32.21
CA GLN A 168 4.05 -19.16 32.02
C GLN A 168 3.12 -19.57 33.16
N TRP A 169 2.15 -20.40 32.84
CA TRP A 169 1.13 -20.87 33.78
C TRP A 169 0.77 -22.32 33.53
N GLY A 170 0.20 -22.91 34.54
CA GLY A 170 -0.33 -24.26 34.46
C GLY A 170 -0.90 -24.68 35.80
N SER A 171 -1.20 -25.97 35.92
CA SER A 171 -1.67 -26.58 37.14
C SER A 171 -0.99 -27.93 37.36
N VAL A 172 -0.92 -28.31 38.63
CA VAL A 172 -0.36 -29.62 39.05
C VAL A 172 -1.05 -30.11 40.34
N THR A 173 -1.17 -31.39 40.49
CA THR A 173 -1.61 -31.99 41.77
C THR A 173 -0.42 -32.19 42.68
N VAL A 174 -0.48 -31.63 43.89
CA VAL A 174 0.55 -31.75 44.90
C VAL A 174 0.13 -32.86 45.90
N PRO A 175 0.94 -33.91 46.06
CA PRO A 175 0.60 -35.04 46.95
C PRO A 175 0.61 -34.65 48.42
N THR A 176 0.00 -35.51 49.27
CA THR A 176 -0.02 -35.39 50.70
C THR A 176 1.40 -35.27 51.28
N ALA A 177 1.66 -34.24 52.09
CA ALA A 177 2.95 -33.97 52.73
C ALA A 177 4.13 -34.15 51.79
N GLY A 178 3.96 -33.75 50.53
CA GLY A 178 4.92 -33.99 49.46
C GLY A 178 5.09 -32.81 48.49
N SER A 179 5.74 -33.09 47.38
CA SER A 179 5.98 -32.09 46.34
C SER A 179 5.67 -32.63 44.95
N ALA A 180 5.38 -31.72 44.03
CA ALA A 180 5.19 -31.98 42.60
C ALA A 180 5.86 -30.90 41.77
N SER A 181 6.47 -31.29 40.69
CA SER A 181 7.12 -30.36 39.73
C SER A 181 6.33 -30.24 38.45
N ALA A 182 6.25 -29.02 37.96
CA ALA A 182 5.73 -28.71 36.64
C ALA A 182 6.88 -28.20 35.76
N THR A 183 7.01 -28.76 34.57
CA THR A 183 7.99 -28.32 33.58
C THR A 183 7.45 -27.10 32.84
N TYR A 184 8.30 -26.10 32.66
CA TYR A 184 7.98 -24.92 31.87
C TYR A 184 7.89 -25.26 30.36
N GLN A 185 6.99 -24.57 29.67
CA GLN A 185 6.89 -24.68 28.21
C GLN A 185 8.14 -24.09 27.54
N LEU A 186 8.70 -23.04 28.12
CA LEU A 186 9.93 -22.39 27.68
C LEU A 186 10.93 -22.34 28.83
N ALA A 187 12.16 -22.79 28.56
CA ALA A 187 13.26 -22.64 29.50
C ALA A 187 13.60 -21.15 29.68
N LEU A 188 13.74 -20.72 30.92
CA LEU A 188 14.07 -19.33 31.26
C LEU A 188 15.60 -19.16 31.32
N ASN A 189 16.08 -17.97 30.98
CA ASN A 189 17.45 -17.56 31.32
C ASN A 189 17.55 -17.09 32.78
N ALA A 190 16.49 -16.44 33.26
CA ALA A 190 16.37 -16.05 34.66
C ALA A 190 14.91 -16.05 35.10
N GLY A 191 14.62 -16.60 36.26
CA GLY A 191 13.35 -16.47 36.95
C GLY A 191 13.27 -15.13 37.68
N LEU A 192 12.14 -14.43 37.55
CA LEU A 192 11.90 -13.16 38.23
C LEU A 192 10.90 -13.29 39.38
N ALA A 193 9.80 -14.02 39.17
CA ALA A 193 8.76 -14.22 40.18
C ALA A 193 8.05 -15.55 39.94
N GLN A 194 7.70 -16.25 41.00
CA GLN A 194 6.94 -17.49 40.95
C GLN A 194 5.85 -17.48 42.03
N PHE A 195 4.66 -17.90 41.62
CA PHE A 195 3.48 -17.92 42.46
C PHE A 195 2.75 -19.25 42.32
N CYS A 196 2.05 -19.65 43.35
CA CYS A 196 1.08 -20.72 43.26
C CYS A 196 -0.13 -20.45 44.16
N THR A 197 -1.26 -21.02 43.76
CA THR A 197 -2.50 -20.98 44.55
C THR A 197 -3.32 -22.25 44.35
N PRO A 198 -3.84 -22.86 45.40
CA PRO A 198 -4.83 -23.93 45.27
C PRO A 198 -6.13 -23.37 44.69
N VAL A 199 -6.82 -24.17 43.85
CA VAL A 199 -8.12 -23.79 43.25
C VAL A 199 -9.29 -24.30 44.06
N ASP A 200 -9.13 -25.40 44.81
CA ASP A 200 -10.15 -25.96 45.63
C ASP A 200 -10.23 -25.21 46.99
N VAL A 201 -11.34 -24.55 47.22
CA VAL A 201 -11.60 -23.71 48.41
C VAL A 201 -12.55 -24.36 49.41
N SER A 202 -12.86 -25.64 49.27
CA SER A 202 -13.80 -26.34 50.18
C SER A 202 -13.34 -26.36 51.65
N SER A 203 -12.07 -26.03 51.91
CA SER A 203 -11.49 -25.93 53.26
C SER A 203 -10.30 -24.98 53.31
N ILE A 204 -10.56 -23.67 53.15
CA ILE A 204 -9.53 -22.61 53.08
C ILE A 204 -8.48 -22.67 54.23
N ASN A 205 -8.84 -23.18 55.38
CA ASN A 205 -7.97 -23.16 56.58
C ASN A 205 -6.88 -24.24 56.59
N ASN A 206 -6.90 -25.18 55.65
CA ASN A 206 -6.00 -26.36 55.68
C ASN A 206 -5.04 -26.49 54.49
N TYR A 207 -5.14 -25.61 53.48
CA TYR A 207 -4.28 -25.72 52.33
C TYR A 207 -3.00 -24.88 52.49
N ARG A 208 -1.91 -25.54 52.84
CA ARG A 208 -0.57 -24.96 52.86
C ARG A 208 0.21 -25.47 51.70
N VAL A 209 0.10 -24.76 50.56
CA VAL A 209 0.88 -25.03 49.37
C VAL A 209 1.75 -23.82 49.07
N GLY A 210 3.00 -24.06 48.76
CA GLY A 210 3.95 -23.01 48.41
C GLY A 210 4.89 -23.42 47.27
N VAL A 211 5.57 -22.46 46.71
CA VAL A 211 6.70 -22.71 45.81
C VAL A 211 7.88 -23.17 46.66
N ALA A 212 8.30 -24.43 46.53
CA ALA A 212 9.44 -24.97 47.22
C ALA A 212 10.77 -24.61 46.56
N THR A 213 10.84 -24.77 45.25
CA THR A 213 11.97 -24.38 44.42
C THR A 213 11.54 -24.03 43.02
N SER A 214 12.37 -23.26 42.34
CA SER A 214 12.24 -23.07 40.89
C SER A 214 13.61 -23.12 40.24
N THR A 215 13.61 -23.63 39.04
CA THR A 215 14.80 -23.68 38.16
C THR A 215 14.52 -22.89 36.89
N ASN A 216 15.45 -22.91 35.96
CA ASN A 216 15.20 -22.32 34.65
C ASN A 216 14.20 -23.13 33.78
N THR A 217 13.89 -24.36 34.18
CA THR A 217 13.07 -25.28 33.39
C THR A 217 11.83 -25.80 34.13
N SER A 218 11.68 -25.54 35.42
CA SER A 218 10.58 -26.07 36.21
C SER A 218 10.29 -25.26 37.46
N ILE A 219 9.07 -25.41 37.97
CA ILE A 219 8.63 -24.99 39.30
C ILE A 219 8.26 -26.22 40.10
N THR A 220 8.71 -26.29 41.35
CA THR A 220 8.34 -27.34 42.29
C THR A 220 7.47 -26.74 43.38
N LEU A 221 6.25 -27.28 43.54
CA LEU A 221 5.32 -26.92 44.59
C LEU A 221 5.36 -28.00 45.69
N ALA A 222 5.25 -27.56 46.93
CA ALA A 222 5.21 -28.49 48.07
C ALA A 222 4.03 -28.16 49.02
N SER A 223 3.55 -29.19 49.67
CA SER A 223 2.45 -29.13 50.63
C SER A 223 2.81 -29.89 51.92
N THR A 224 2.34 -29.34 53.04
CA THR A 224 2.38 -30.03 54.32
C THR A 224 0.99 -30.58 54.69
N ASN A 225 0.05 -30.60 53.78
CA ASN A 225 -1.31 -31.05 53.99
C ASN A 225 -1.40 -32.56 54.22
N THR A 226 -2.40 -32.97 54.97
CA THR A 226 -2.70 -34.39 55.20
C THR A 226 -3.44 -35.06 54.05
N GLN A 227 -3.83 -34.32 53.05
CA GLN A 227 -4.45 -34.79 51.80
C GLN A 227 -3.78 -34.16 50.58
N SER A 228 -3.85 -34.81 49.42
CA SER A 228 -3.35 -34.23 48.16
C SER A 228 -4.22 -33.03 47.76
N VAL A 229 -3.56 -32.02 47.15
CA VAL A 229 -4.20 -30.84 46.64
C VAL A 229 -4.24 -30.89 45.17
N THR A 230 -5.43 -31.09 44.59
CA THR A 230 -5.63 -31.13 43.15
C THR A 230 -5.75 -29.70 42.58
N GLY A 231 -5.31 -29.50 41.33
CA GLY A 231 -5.51 -28.25 40.59
C GLY A 231 -4.76 -27.06 41.16
N VAL A 232 -3.59 -27.27 41.83
CA VAL A 232 -2.77 -26.12 42.25
C VAL A 232 -2.27 -25.39 41.02
N MET A 233 -2.76 -24.17 40.84
CA MET A 233 -2.33 -23.29 39.76
C MET A 233 -0.98 -22.67 40.11
N TRP A 234 -0.14 -22.53 39.10
CA TRP A 234 1.15 -21.87 39.23
C TRP A 234 1.33 -20.84 38.12
N LEU A 235 2.06 -19.78 38.43
CA LEU A 235 2.49 -18.73 37.52
C LEU A 235 4.00 -18.54 37.69
N SER A 236 4.71 -18.51 36.60
CA SER A 236 6.13 -18.18 36.56
C SER A 236 6.39 -17.04 35.61
N ILE A 237 7.10 -16.04 36.10
CA ILE A 237 7.56 -14.89 35.31
C ILE A 237 9.08 -14.96 35.24
N GLY A 238 9.62 -14.83 34.07
CA GLY A 238 11.06 -14.87 33.83
C GLY A 238 11.47 -14.22 32.53
N THR A 239 12.73 -14.39 32.18
CA THR A 239 13.27 -13.82 30.92
C THR A 239 13.90 -14.90 30.07
N ILE A 240 13.87 -14.67 28.76
CA ILE A 240 14.67 -15.36 27.75
C ILE A 240 15.39 -14.33 26.88
N ASN A 241 16.44 -14.77 26.19
CA ASN A 241 17.18 -13.94 25.24
C ASN A 241 16.44 -13.74 23.92
#